data_a2e07b9d5aa8658c1a4a8037e5db2b20
#
_entry.id   a2e07b9d5aa8658c1a4a8037e5db2b20
#
_cell.length_a   1.000
_cell.length_b   1.000
_cell.length_c   1.000
_cell.angle_alpha   90.00
_cell.angle_beta   90.00
_cell.angle_gamma   90.00
#
_symmetry.space_group_name_H-M   'P 1'
#
loop_
_entity.id
_entity.type
_entity.pdbx_description
1 polymer ?
#
loop_
_entity_poly.entity_id
_entity_poly.type
_entity_poly.pdbx_seq_one_letter_code
_entity_poly.pdbx_strand_id
1 'polypeptide(L)'
;MNYIKGEDRILYFKLNGSWIPVGCLNDNTLDETSEFLDTTTRDNQGWNTSRPINQAYNISFSGLQIITTVAGGNFNVASLDKLRQLKRNKTLLEWKFQGTVYPIVDYGKCYISDLSDANVTGELISFSGSAVGYGRPLTATLGTVLLNNGDPNVIVNSGNENELIRISNI
;
A
#
# COMPACT_ATOMS: atom_id res chain seq x y z
N MET A 1 15.64 -9.30 -20.41
CA MET A 1 14.48 -9.42 -19.51
C MET A 1 14.78 -8.59 -18.28
N ASN A 2 13.99 -7.56 -17.99
CA ASN A 2 14.22 -6.67 -16.84
C ASN A 2 13.35 -7.18 -15.67
N TYR A 3 13.99 -7.48 -14.55
CA TYR A 3 13.31 -7.88 -13.31
C TYR A 3 13.05 -6.63 -12.48
N ILE A 4 11.88 -6.58 -11.83
CA ILE A 4 11.53 -5.56 -10.86
C ILE A 4 12.04 -6.05 -9.50
N LYS A 5 12.79 -5.22 -8.80
CA LYS A 5 13.27 -5.55 -7.47
C LYS A 5 12.25 -5.12 -6.42
N GLY A 6 12.16 -5.86 -5.31
CA GLY A 6 11.26 -5.52 -4.20
C GLY A 6 11.53 -4.14 -3.60
N GLU A 7 12.79 -3.69 -3.61
CA GLU A 7 13.20 -2.35 -3.17
C GLU A 7 12.63 -1.21 -4.01
N ASP A 8 12.19 -1.51 -5.25
CA ASP A 8 11.61 -0.52 -6.15
C ASP A 8 10.13 -0.22 -5.85
N ARG A 9 9.51 -0.92 -4.90
CA ARG A 9 8.09 -0.78 -4.58
C ARG A 9 7.89 -0.42 -3.12
N ILE A 10 7.57 0.84 -2.84
CA ILE A 10 7.49 1.41 -1.50
C ILE A 10 6.02 1.63 -1.12
N LEU A 11 5.70 1.33 0.14
CA LEU A 11 4.40 1.63 0.74
C LEU A 11 4.36 3.07 1.24
N TYR A 12 3.32 3.79 0.84
CA TYR A 12 3.01 5.14 1.30
C TYR A 12 1.64 5.16 1.98
N PHE A 13 1.52 5.95 3.03
CA PHE A 13 0.24 6.36 3.59
C PHE A 13 0.01 7.85 3.37
N LYS A 14 -1.24 8.23 3.14
CA LYS A 14 -1.62 9.64 3.02
C LYS A 14 -1.92 10.20 4.40
N LEU A 15 -1.09 11.10 4.88
CA LEU A 15 -1.20 11.76 6.15
C LEU A 15 -1.29 13.27 5.95
N ASN A 16 -2.33 13.90 6.51
CA ASN A 16 -2.55 15.34 6.39
C ASN A 16 -2.51 15.88 4.94
N GLY A 17 -3.04 15.09 4.00
CA GLY A 17 -3.06 15.45 2.58
C GLY A 17 -1.78 15.11 1.80
N SER A 18 -0.69 14.72 2.46
CA SER A 18 0.59 14.38 1.84
C SER A 18 0.84 12.88 1.86
N TRP A 19 1.44 12.35 0.78
CA TRP A 19 1.88 10.96 0.71
C TRP A 19 3.22 10.81 1.43
N ILE A 20 3.24 10.02 2.49
CA ILE A 20 4.42 9.81 3.33
C ILE A 20 4.82 8.35 3.27
N PRO A 21 6.07 8.03 2.88
CA PRO A 21 6.54 6.65 2.89
C PRO A 21 6.55 6.10 4.30
N VAL A 22 6.26 4.82 4.45
CA VAL A 22 6.51 4.11 5.70
C VAL A 22 8.01 3.91 5.81
N GLY A 23 8.61 4.44 6.88
CA GLY A 23 10.07 4.51 6.98
C GLY A 23 10.73 3.17 7.27
N CYS A 24 11.92 2.99 6.70
CA CYS A 24 12.80 1.84 6.95
C CYS A 24 12.13 0.47 6.83
N LEU A 25 11.23 0.30 5.86
CA LEU A 25 10.65 -1.01 5.58
C LEU A 25 11.71 -1.96 5.03
N ASN A 26 11.73 -3.17 5.59
CA ASN A 26 12.51 -4.29 5.08
C ASN A 26 11.67 -5.15 4.17
N ASP A 27 10.35 -5.18 4.41
CA ASP A 27 9.41 -5.99 3.64
C ASP A 27 8.03 -5.35 3.63
N ASN A 28 7.32 -5.51 2.52
CA ASN A 28 5.91 -5.14 2.38
C ASN A 28 5.22 -6.08 1.37
N THR A 29 4.01 -6.51 1.70
CA THR A 29 3.20 -7.38 0.85
C THR A 29 1.78 -6.86 0.73
N LEU A 30 1.17 -7.13 -0.41
CA LEU A 30 -0.27 -6.95 -0.66
C LEU A 30 -0.85 -8.33 -0.97
N ASP A 31 -1.69 -8.83 -0.08
CA ASP A 31 -2.35 -10.12 -0.23
C ASP A 31 -3.82 -9.91 -0.56
N GLU A 32 -4.25 -10.42 -1.70
CA GLU A 32 -5.64 -10.42 -2.12
C GLU A 32 -6.24 -11.81 -1.95
N THR A 33 -7.38 -11.88 -1.31
CA THR A 33 -8.08 -13.16 -1.03
C THR A 33 -9.49 -13.13 -1.58
N SER A 34 -9.95 -14.29 -2.06
CA SER A 34 -11.32 -14.49 -2.51
C SER A 34 -11.94 -15.65 -1.75
N GLU A 35 -13.15 -15.45 -1.27
CA GLU A 35 -13.98 -16.49 -0.68
C GLU A 35 -14.87 -17.09 -1.77
N PHE A 36 -14.99 -18.42 -1.79
CA PHE A 36 -15.76 -19.14 -2.80
C PHE A 36 -16.94 -19.87 -2.17
N LEU A 37 -18.09 -19.77 -2.82
CA LEU A 37 -19.27 -20.57 -2.51
C LEU A 37 -19.29 -21.80 -3.43
N ASP A 38 -19.46 -22.98 -2.84
CA ASP A 38 -19.69 -24.19 -3.60
C ASP A 38 -21.12 -24.16 -4.21
N THR A 39 -21.16 -24.28 -5.53
CA THR A 39 -22.38 -24.30 -6.33
C THR A 39 -22.57 -25.63 -7.06
N THR A 40 -21.92 -26.69 -6.60
CA THR A 40 -21.98 -28.03 -7.21
C THR A 40 -23.40 -28.58 -7.17
N THR A 41 -23.92 -29.01 -8.32
CA THR A 41 -25.21 -29.66 -8.47
C THR A 41 -25.03 -31.08 -9.02
N ARG A 42 -26.09 -31.90 -8.89
CA ARG A 42 -26.11 -33.26 -9.44
C ARG A 42 -25.87 -33.31 -10.96
N ASP A 43 -26.25 -32.26 -11.67
CA ASP A 43 -26.17 -32.19 -13.13
C ASP A 43 -24.76 -31.92 -13.64
N ASN A 44 -23.83 -31.60 -12.72
CA ASN A 44 -22.42 -31.30 -13.06
C ASN A 44 -21.54 -32.57 -13.31
N GLN A 45 -22.16 -33.75 -13.44
CA GLN A 45 -21.46 -35.01 -13.77
C GLN A 45 -20.25 -35.32 -12.87
N GLY A 46 -20.31 -34.93 -11.59
CA GLY A 46 -19.25 -35.15 -10.62
C GLY A 46 -18.15 -34.08 -10.58
N TRP A 47 -18.28 -33.02 -11.37
CA TRP A 47 -17.36 -31.87 -11.28
C TRP A 47 -17.82 -30.85 -10.26
N ASN A 48 -16.90 -30.42 -9.41
CA ASN A 48 -17.17 -29.33 -8.48
C ASN A 48 -17.21 -27.98 -9.21
N THR A 49 -18.22 -27.18 -8.90
CA THR A 49 -18.32 -25.80 -9.36
C THR A 49 -18.31 -24.87 -8.15
N SER A 50 -17.57 -23.76 -8.26
CA SER A 50 -17.49 -22.75 -7.21
C SER A 50 -17.57 -21.35 -7.82
N ARG A 51 -18.18 -20.43 -7.06
CA ARG A 51 -18.34 -19.03 -7.47
C ARG A 51 -17.71 -18.13 -6.42
N PRO A 52 -16.87 -17.16 -6.79
CA PRO A 52 -16.36 -16.18 -5.86
C PRO A 52 -17.50 -15.29 -5.35
N ILE A 53 -17.56 -15.06 -4.04
CA ILE A 53 -18.59 -14.26 -3.38
C ILE A 53 -18.04 -13.00 -2.75
N ASN A 54 -16.95 -13.11 -1.98
CA ASN A 54 -16.33 -11.99 -1.29
C ASN A 54 -14.87 -11.88 -1.68
N GLN A 55 -14.39 -10.66 -1.72
CA GLN A 55 -12.97 -10.35 -1.93
C GLN A 55 -12.49 -9.44 -0.81
N ALA A 56 -11.31 -9.70 -0.31
CA ALA A 56 -10.64 -8.89 0.69
C ALA A 56 -9.18 -8.73 0.35
N TYR A 57 -8.54 -7.73 0.90
CA TYR A 57 -7.09 -7.60 0.82
C TYR A 57 -6.49 -7.16 2.15
N ASN A 58 -5.26 -7.57 2.36
CA ASN A 58 -4.45 -7.21 3.51
C ASN A 58 -3.10 -6.68 3.03
N ILE A 59 -2.56 -5.73 3.79
CA ILE A 59 -1.21 -5.23 3.59
C ILE A 59 -0.41 -5.61 4.81
N SER A 60 0.70 -6.30 4.62
CA SER A 60 1.65 -6.60 5.69
C SER A 60 2.94 -5.81 5.44
N PHE A 61 3.55 -5.33 6.49
CA PHE A 61 4.78 -4.57 6.41
C PHE A 61 5.64 -4.79 7.66
N SER A 62 6.95 -4.77 7.47
CA SER A 62 7.92 -4.83 8.56
C SER A 62 9.11 -3.92 8.30
N GLY A 63 9.77 -3.47 9.36
CA GLY A 63 10.88 -2.54 9.22
C GLY A 63 11.58 -2.24 10.55
N LEU A 64 12.48 -1.27 10.48
CA LEU A 64 13.22 -0.77 11.62
C LEU A 64 12.62 0.55 12.12
N GLN A 65 12.57 0.70 13.43
CA GLN A 65 12.09 1.94 14.03
C GLN A 65 13.15 3.04 13.85
N ILE A 66 12.68 4.21 13.43
CA ILE A 66 13.49 5.42 13.34
C ILE A 66 12.99 6.48 14.31
N ILE A 67 13.94 7.25 14.85
CA ILE A 67 13.63 8.38 15.71
C ILE A 67 13.37 9.60 14.81
N THR A 68 12.14 10.10 14.83
CA THR A 68 11.73 11.24 14.01
C THR A 68 11.74 12.58 14.77
N THR A 69 11.95 12.54 16.08
CA THR A 69 11.83 13.72 16.97
C THR A 69 13.17 14.35 17.39
N VAL A 70 14.30 13.72 17.04
CA VAL A 70 15.64 14.24 17.35
C VAL A 70 16.15 15.09 16.20
N ALA A 71 16.91 16.15 16.47
CA ALA A 71 17.58 16.97 15.47
C ALA A 71 18.39 16.08 14.51
N GLY A 72 18.02 16.09 13.21
CA GLY A 72 18.55 15.18 12.21
C GLY A 72 17.67 13.97 11.87
N GLY A 73 16.55 13.76 12.59
CA GLY A 73 15.54 12.73 12.25
C GLY A 73 14.80 13.07 10.96
N ASN A 74 14.36 12.05 10.24
CA ASN A 74 13.58 12.24 9.03
C ASN A 74 12.10 12.44 9.36
N PHE A 75 11.62 13.68 9.28
CA PHE A 75 10.22 14.04 9.54
C PHE A 75 9.25 13.62 8.44
N ASN A 76 9.75 13.20 7.28
CA ASN A 76 8.96 12.86 6.10
C ASN A 76 8.64 11.36 5.98
N VAL A 77 8.78 10.60 7.04
CA VAL A 77 8.44 9.17 7.08
C VAL A 77 7.45 8.87 8.20
N ALA A 78 6.53 7.95 7.95
CA ALA A 78 5.61 7.47 8.96
C ALA A 78 6.36 6.56 9.94
N SER A 79 6.60 7.07 11.14
CA SER A 79 7.23 6.31 12.23
C SER A 79 6.24 5.35 12.90
N LEU A 80 6.76 4.37 13.64
CA LEU A 80 5.96 3.44 14.42
C LEU A 80 4.98 4.14 15.38
N ASP A 81 5.43 5.22 16.05
CA ASP A 81 4.57 5.96 16.98
C ASP A 81 3.39 6.63 16.27
N LYS A 82 3.62 7.15 15.06
CA LYS A 82 2.55 7.70 14.23
C LYS A 82 1.57 6.63 13.79
N LEU A 83 2.07 5.46 13.38
CA LEU A 83 1.22 4.32 13.01
C LEU A 83 0.38 3.83 14.20
N ARG A 84 0.96 3.78 15.42
CA ARG A 84 0.22 3.46 16.65
C ARG A 84 -0.90 4.45 16.94
N GLN A 85 -0.63 5.74 16.78
CA GLN A 85 -1.64 6.77 16.97
C GLN A 85 -2.79 6.61 16.00
N LEU A 86 -2.50 6.35 14.71
CA LEU A 86 -3.50 6.12 13.67
C LEU A 86 -4.35 4.87 13.94
N LYS A 87 -3.70 3.77 14.38
CA LYS A 87 -4.41 2.55 14.79
C LYS A 87 -5.37 2.81 15.96
N ARG A 88 -4.89 3.48 17.03
CA ARG A 88 -5.70 3.80 18.22
C ARG A 88 -6.89 4.69 17.89
N ASN A 89 -6.71 5.62 16.98
CA ASN A 89 -7.75 6.53 16.51
C ASN A 89 -8.69 5.89 15.49
N LYS A 90 -8.47 4.62 15.09
CA LYS A 90 -9.24 3.92 14.07
C LYS A 90 -9.37 4.74 12.78
N THR A 91 -8.28 5.38 12.37
CA THR A 91 -8.27 6.28 11.22
C THR A 91 -8.29 5.46 9.94
N LEU A 92 -9.23 5.78 9.03
CA LEU A 92 -9.21 5.27 7.66
C LEU A 92 -8.08 5.93 6.90
N LEU A 93 -7.15 5.13 6.41
CA LEU A 93 -5.96 5.59 5.68
C LEU A 93 -6.09 5.32 4.20
N GLU A 94 -5.65 6.26 3.38
CA GLU A 94 -5.36 5.99 1.99
C GLU A 94 -3.93 5.48 1.88
N TRP A 95 -3.73 4.44 1.09
CA TRP A 95 -2.42 3.83 0.86
C TRP A 95 -2.13 3.73 -0.63
N LYS A 96 -0.85 3.68 -0.97
CA LYS A 96 -0.37 3.33 -2.30
C LYS A 96 0.94 2.56 -2.23
N PHE A 97 1.10 1.63 -3.16
CA PHE A 97 2.40 1.07 -3.52
C PHE A 97 2.89 1.76 -4.78
N GLN A 98 4.02 2.40 -4.70
CA GLN A 98 4.64 3.10 -5.83
C GLN A 98 6.14 2.82 -5.85
N GLY A 99 6.66 2.51 -7.02
CA GLY A 99 8.09 2.38 -7.28
C GLY A 99 8.61 3.52 -8.13
N THR A 100 9.93 3.66 -8.19
CA THR A 100 10.61 4.63 -9.06
C THR A 100 10.74 4.14 -10.49
N VAL A 101 10.86 2.84 -10.68
CA VAL A 101 11.09 2.18 -11.98
C VAL A 101 9.82 1.51 -12.51
N TYR A 102 8.94 1.06 -11.61
CA TYR A 102 7.72 0.35 -11.98
C TYR A 102 6.57 1.32 -12.19
N PRO A 103 5.99 1.37 -13.40
CA PRO A 103 4.99 2.39 -13.73
C PRO A 103 3.58 2.10 -13.16
N ILE A 104 3.39 0.96 -12.50
CA ILE A 104 2.10 0.58 -11.93
C ILE A 104 2.05 1.00 -10.47
N VAL A 105 0.98 1.66 -10.10
CA VAL A 105 0.65 2.08 -8.74
C VAL A 105 -0.61 1.36 -8.31
N ASP A 106 -0.52 0.60 -7.22
CA ASP A 106 -1.70 0.08 -6.54
C ASP A 106 -2.04 1.01 -5.37
N TYR A 107 -3.31 1.31 -5.21
CA TYR A 107 -3.78 2.21 -4.17
C TYR A 107 -5.18 1.84 -3.69
N GLY A 108 -5.51 2.30 -2.49
CA GLY A 108 -6.80 2.02 -1.89
C GLY A 108 -6.93 2.62 -0.51
N LYS A 109 -7.83 2.06 0.28
CA LYS A 109 -8.08 2.48 1.66
C LYS A 109 -7.94 1.30 2.61
N CYS A 110 -7.41 1.54 3.80
CA CYS A 110 -7.24 0.49 4.80
C CYS A 110 -7.34 1.03 6.22
N TYR A 111 -7.50 0.10 7.16
CA TYR A 111 -7.32 0.34 8.59
C TYR A 111 -6.15 -0.49 9.09
N ILE A 112 -5.31 0.10 9.93
CA ILE A 112 -4.24 -0.65 10.59
C ILE A 112 -4.89 -1.61 11.59
N SER A 113 -4.71 -2.91 11.38
CA SER A 113 -5.24 -3.97 12.25
C SER A 113 -4.27 -4.32 13.37
N ASP A 114 -3.02 -4.56 13.03
CA ASP A 114 -2.00 -4.98 13.98
C ASP A 114 -0.72 -4.17 13.85
N LEU A 115 -0.08 -3.96 14.99
CA LEU A 115 1.25 -3.37 15.11
C LEU A 115 1.94 -4.03 16.30
N SER A 116 3.12 -4.55 16.07
CA SER A 116 4.01 -5.07 17.10
C SER A 116 5.40 -4.50 16.93
N ASP A 117 6.13 -4.40 18.02
CA ASP A 117 7.54 -4.05 18.06
C ASP A 117 8.31 -5.06 18.86
N ALA A 118 9.53 -5.33 18.44
CA ALA A 118 10.47 -6.18 19.13
C ALA A 118 11.65 -5.33 19.60
N ASN A 119 11.86 -5.35 20.92
CA ASN A 119 12.92 -4.62 21.61
C ASN A 119 13.92 -5.64 22.18
N VAL A 120 14.95 -5.94 21.41
CA VAL A 120 16.01 -6.87 21.83
C VAL A 120 17.23 -6.06 22.27
N THR A 121 17.78 -6.38 23.45
CA THR A 121 18.96 -5.69 23.97
C THR A 121 20.16 -5.87 23.02
N GLY A 122 20.73 -4.75 22.58
CA GLY A 122 21.87 -4.75 21.65
C GLY A 122 21.52 -4.76 20.18
N GLU A 123 20.24 -4.79 19.83
CA GLU A 123 19.75 -4.75 18.44
C GLU A 123 18.94 -3.48 18.14
N LEU A 124 18.77 -3.20 16.86
CA LEU A 124 17.83 -2.15 16.41
C LEU A 124 16.40 -2.59 16.67
N ILE A 125 15.57 -1.66 17.13
CA ILE A 125 14.15 -1.93 17.34
C ILE A 125 13.51 -2.20 15.99
N SER A 126 12.93 -3.39 15.83
CA SER A 126 12.16 -3.76 14.65
C SER A 126 10.66 -3.66 14.94
N PHE A 127 9.88 -3.42 13.91
CA PHE A 127 8.44 -3.44 14.00
C PHE A 127 7.83 -4.24 12.85
N SER A 128 6.65 -4.75 13.08
CA SER A 128 5.81 -5.34 12.04
C SER A 128 4.36 -4.88 12.22
N GLY A 129 3.63 -4.86 11.13
CA GLY A 129 2.25 -4.45 11.16
C GLY A 129 1.46 -5.04 10.01
N SER A 130 0.14 -5.00 10.17
CA SER A 130 -0.80 -5.35 9.12
C SER A 130 -1.92 -4.31 9.03
N ALA A 131 -2.48 -4.19 7.85
CA ALA A 131 -3.62 -3.34 7.59
C ALA A 131 -4.65 -4.10 6.77
N VAL A 132 -5.90 -4.01 7.18
CA VAL A 132 -7.06 -4.61 6.49
C VAL A 132 -7.61 -3.62 5.49
N GLY A 133 -7.82 -4.08 4.27
CA GLY A 133 -8.38 -3.29 3.20
C GLY A 133 -9.82 -2.84 3.46
N TYR A 134 -10.14 -1.67 2.96
CA TYR A 134 -11.48 -1.11 2.96
C TYR A 134 -11.92 -0.81 1.52
N GLY A 135 -12.87 -1.59 1.03
CA GLY A 135 -13.33 -1.52 -0.35
C GLY A 135 -12.37 -2.20 -1.33
N ARG A 136 -12.51 -1.91 -2.61
CA ARG A 136 -11.71 -2.48 -3.69
C ARG A 136 -10.39 -1.73 -3.85
N PRO A 137 -9.24 -2.40 -3.93
CA PRO A 137 -8.00 -1.76 -4.34
C PRO A 137 -8.08 -1.41 -5.84
N LEU A 138 -7.40 -0.37 -6.23
CA LEU A 138 -7.33 0.11 -7.60
C LEU A 138 -5.88 0.06 -8.08
N THR A 139 -5.72 -0.21 -9.37
CA THR A 139 -4.41 -0.21 -10.03
C THR A 139 -4.41 0.83 -11.12
N ALA A 140 -3.40 1.70 -11.13
CA ALA A 140 -3.22 2.70 -12.16
C ALA A 140 -1.82 2.58 -12.78
N THR A 141 -1.71 2.90 -14.06
CA THR A 141 -0.42 3.01 -14.74
C THR A 141 0.02 4.46 -14.75
N LEU A 142 1.23 4.73 -14.26
CA LEU A 142 1.85 6.04 -14.35
C LEU A 142 2.23 6.30 -15.81
N GLY A 143 1.55 7.24 -16.44
CA GLY A 143 1.91 7.74 -17.77
C GLY A 143 2.69 9.06 -17.64
N THR A 144 3.82 9.19 -18.30
CA THR A 144 4.50 10.48 -18.44
C THR A 144 3.87 11.22 -19.60
N VAL A 145 3.11 12.26 -19.33
CA VAL A 145 2.67 13.19 -20.35
C VAL A 145 3.68 14.35 -20.40
N LEU A 146 4.43 14.42 -21.48
CA LEU A 146 5.24 15.58 -21.78
C LEU A 146 4.29 16.71 -22.22
N LEU A 147 4.06 17.66 -21.34
CA LEU A 147 3.41 18.92 -21.75
C LEU A 147 4.42 19.78 -22.51
N ASN A 148 3.96 20.51 -23.51
CA ASN A 148 4.76 21.30 -24.45
C ASN A 148 5.69 22.38 -23.82
N ASN A 149 5.75 22.48 -22.50
CA ASN A 149 6.58 23.46 -21.77
C ASN A 149 7.71 22.85 -20.94
N GLY A 150 8.06 21.57 -21.16
CA GLY A 150 9.16 20.95 -20.45
C GLY A 150 8.90 20.63 -18.95
N ASP A 151 7.68 20.80 -18.48
CA ASP A 151 7.31 20.50 -17.09
C ASP A 151 6.72 19.07 -17.05
N PRO A 152 7.39 18.12 -16.38
CA PRO A 152 6.92 16.75 -16.32
C PRO A 152 5.73 16.66 -15.36
N ASN A 153 4.52 16.79 -15.89
CA ASN A 153 3.31 16.44 -15.13
C ASN A 153 3.03 14.95 -15.28
N VAL A 154 3.02 14.26 -14.15
CA VAL A 154 2.63 12.85 -14.11
C VAL A 154 1.11 12.77 -14.07
N ILE A 155 0.50 12.24 -15.10
CA ILE A 155 -0.94 11.95 -15.14
C ILE A 155 -1.11 10.47 -14.81
N VAL A 156 -1.85 10.19 -13.75
CA VAL A 156 -2.29 8.83 -13.42
C VAL A 156 -3.63 8.61 -14.11
N ASN A 157 -3.68 7.70 -15.07
CA ASN A 157 -4.93 7.29 -15.68
C ASN A 157 -5.54 6.18 -14.82
N SER A 158 -6.67 6.45 -14.16
CA SER A 158 -7.36 5.49 -13.29
C SER A 158 -8.10 4.37 -14.03
N GLY A 159 -7.92 4.26 -15.34
CA GLY A 159 -8.67 3.29 -16.15
C GLY A 159 -10.15 3.67 -16.38
N ASN A 160 -10.59 4.79 -15.83
CA ASN A 160 -11.88 5.39 -16.10
C ASN A 160 -11.64 6.57 -17.03
N GLU A 161 -12.17 6.54 -18.24
CA GLU A 161 -11.87 7.50 -19.33
C GLU A 161 -12.14 8.97 -18.99
N ASN A 162 -12.68 9.27 -17.79
CA ASN A 162 -13.09 10.61 -17.40
C ASN A 162 -12.44 11.16 -16.12
N GLU A 163 -11.49 10.47 -15.49
CA GLU A 163 -10.89 10.96 -14.26
C GLU A 163 -9.37 11.09 -14.37
N LEU A 164 -8.93 12.29 -14.73
CA LEU A 164 -7.52 12.68 -14.70
C LEU A 164 -7.14 13.10 -13.27
N ILE A 165 -6.40 12.26 -12.56
CA ILE A 165 -5.87 12.63 -11.25
C ILE A 165 -4.58 13.41 -11.48
N ARG A 166 -4.60 14.72 -11.27
CA ARG A 166 -3.39 15.54 -11.19
C ARG A 166 -2.67 15.23 -9.90
N ILE A 167 -1.48 14.66 -9.99
CA ILE A 167 -0.54 14.66 -8.88
C ILE A 167 0.29 15.94 -9.04
N SER A 168 -0.12 16.99 -8.32
CA SER A 168 0.71 18.19 -8.21
C SER A 168 1.93 17.86 -7.35
N ASN A 169 3.07 18.17 -7.92
CA ASN A 169 4.44 18.18 -7.42
C ASN A 169 4.70 17.77 -5.96
N ILE A 170 5.63 16.83 -5.86
CA ILE A 170 6.49 16.63 -4.69
C ILE A 170 7.55 17.73 -4.71
#